data_74e964edde4b0b21825bd6f38508b812
#
_entry.id   74e964edde4b0b21825bd6f38508b812
#
_cell.length_a   1.000
_cell.length_b   1.000
_cell.length_c   1.000
_cell.angle_alpha   90.00
_cell.angle_beta   90.00
_cell.angle_gamma   90.00
#
_symmetry.space_group_name_H-M   'P 1'
#
loop_
_entity.id
_entity.type
_entity.pdbx_description
1 polymer ?
#
loop_
_entity_poly.entity_id
_entity_poly.type
_entity_poly.pdbx_seq_one_letter_code
_entity_poly.pdbx_strand_id
1 'polypeptide(L)'
;SSNSIIAPLAASQDSINNPPLYPFIGATFVKIFSSILAPHDAIRLSNFIWISLTLVSIGLMTRELWGTGFGRQAGLIFIASIGLIFNVHTIRPEVSALLGFALALYGFALYHRRPFRASLVLGFGISIIFLSNGILSLLSIFITSLTLLFIKQWRNKRYYLFCLISSIVALSIISPWVYLLYNSNPEIFFSWINKVNAPNGEEFFFYIKNLLWFTWPALPLFIFVLIKNYRNIFQLKKIHLPLFFSISILFTLSLNAKIDQINLMPILLPFSVAAAGGIDLLRRSSASALNWFGILIFGFFGFIIWFFWFAAIT
;
A
#
# COMPACT_ATOMS: atom_id res chain seq x y z
N SER A 1 -24.25 -5.92 -18.72
CA SER A 1 -25.15 -4.79 -18.44
C SER A 1 -24.35 -3.65 -17.81
N SER A 2 -24.72 -2.38 -18.05
CA SER A 2 -24.04 -1.19 -17.50
C SER A 2 -23.99 -1.20 -15.95
N ASN A 3 -24.96 -1.81 -15.31
CA ASN A 3 -25.04 -1.92 -13.83
C ASN A 3 -23.96 -2.80 -13.22
N SER A 4 -23.38 -3.75 -13.95
CA SER A 4 -22.30 -4.62 -13.45
C SER A 4 -20.94 -3.93 -13.28
N ILE A 5 -20.75 -2.77 -13.93
CA ILE A 5 -19.52 -1.97 -13.82
C ILE A 5 -19.56 -1.06 -12.58
N ILE A 6 -20.75 -0.51 -12.27
CA ILE A 6 -20.94 0.40 -11.13
C ILE A 6 -20.90 -0.38 -9.81
N ALA A 7 -21.50 -1.56 -9.79
CA ALA A 7 -21.58 -2.45 -8.63
C ALA A 7 -21.07 -3.84 -9.03
N PRO A 8 -19.75 -4.10 -8.96
CA PRO A 8 -19.21 -5.44 -9.23
C PRO A 8 -19.65 -6.41 -8.13
N LEU A 9 -20.70 -7.16 -8.42
CA LEU A 9 -21.24 -8.20 -7.54
C LEU A 9 -20.44 -9.50 -7.74
N ALA A 10 -20.07 -10.17 -6.66
CA ALA A 10 -19.61 -11.55 -6.74
C ALA A 10 -20.79 -12.43 -7.17
N ALA A 11 -20.52 -13.49 -7.95
CA ALA A 11 -21.53 -14.30 -8.67
C ALA A 11 -22.67 -14.91 -7.82
N SER A 12 -22.67 -14.74 -6.50
CA SER A 12 -23.66 -15.24 -5.56
C SER A 12 -24.01 -14.28 -4.42
N GLN A 13 -23.69 -12.99 -4.51
CA GLN A 13 -23.90 -12.05 -3.41
C GLN A 13 -24.64 -10.79 -3.88
N ASP A 14 -25.70 -10.43 -3.14
CA ASP A 14 -26.45 -9.19 -3.32
C ASP A 14 -25.75 -7.95 -2.72
N SER A 15 -24.45 -8.03 -2.44
CA SER A 15 -23.69 -6.97 -1.79
C SER A 15 -22.32 -6.78 -2.41
N ILE A 16 -21.89 -5.52 -2.56
CA ILE A 16 -20.53 -5.19 -2.98
C ILE A 16 -19.56 -5.53 -1.87
N ASN A 17 -18.54 -6.34 -2.17
CA ASN A 17 -17.47 -6.59 -1.22
C ASN A 17 -16.39 -5.49 -1.27
N ASN A 18 -16.06 -5.02 -2.47
CA ASN A 18 -15.02 -4.00 -2.69
C ASN A 18 -15.45 -3.01 -3.76
N PRO A 19 -14.96 -1.74 -3.71
CA PRO A 19 -15.17 -0.73 -4.75
C PRO A 19 -14.59 -1.14 -6.12
N PRO A 20 -14.94 -0.41 -7.21
CA PRO A 20 -14.84 -0.91 -8.58
C PRO A 20 -13.47 -0.84 -9.23
N LEU A 21 -12.47 -0.13 -8.67
CA LEU A 21 -11.24 0.19 -9.39
C LEU A 21 -10.48 -1.05 -9.87
N TYR A 22 -10.23 -2.00 -8.97
CA TYR A 22 -9.50 -3.21 -9.31
C TYR A 22 -10.27 -4.12 -10.28
N PRO A 23 -11.56 -4.44 -10.05
CA PRO A 23 -12.37 -5.20 -11.00
C PRO A 23 -12.49 -4.54 -12.37
N PHE A 24 -12.64 -3.21 -12.42
CA PHE A 24 -12.75 -2.47 -13.67
C PHE A 24 -11.48 -2.56 -14.53
N ILE A 25 -10.31 -2.34 -13.91
CA ILE A 25 -9.02 -2.48 -14.60
C ILE A 25 -8.79 -3.94 -15.02
N GLY A 26 -9.09 -4.91 -14.13
CA GLY A 26 -9.00 -6.33 -14.46
C GLY A 26 -9.87 -6.73 -15.66
N ALA A 27 -11.13 -6.28 -15.70
CA ALA A 27 -12.04 -6.52 -16.82
C ALA A 27 -11.53 -5.88 -18.13
N THR A 28 -10.91 -4.70 -18.06
CA THR A 28 -10.28 -4.05 -19.20
C THR A 28 -9.14 -4.89 -19.77
N PHE A 29 -8.28 -5.44 -18.89
CA PHE A 29 -7.20 -6.35 -19.29
C PHE A 29 -7.73 -7.63 -19.92
N VAL A 30 -8.76 -8.24 -19.34
CA VAL A 30 -9.42 -9.41 -19.92
C VAL A 30 -9.91 -9.08 -21.35
N LYS A 31 -10.57 -7.94 -21.54
CA LYS A 31 -11.07 -7.53 -22.85
C LYS A 31 -9.95 -7.33 -23.89
N ILE A 32 -8.81 -6.78 -23.48
CA ILE A 32 -7.66 -6.53 -24.38
C ILE A 32 -6.94 -7.83 -24.73
N PHE A 33 -6.75 -8.72 -23.77
CA PHE A 33 -5.91 -9.90 -23.90
C PHE A 33 -6.69 -11.21 -24.08
N SER A 34 -8.02 -11.17 -24.22
CA SER A 34 -8.90 -12.36 -24.34
C SER A 34 -8.55 -13.30 -25.48
N SER A 35 -7.88 -12.82 -26.54
CA SER A 35 -7.43 -13.63 -27.67
C SER A 35 -6.13 -14.41 -27.41
N ILE A 36 -5.37 -14.04 -26.38
CA ILE A 36 -4.01 -14.57 -26.13
C ILE A 36 -3.91 -15.24 -24.76
N LEU A 37 -4.60 -14.72 -23.75
CA LEU A 37 -4.48 -15.15 -22.37
C LEU A 37 -5.82 -15.61 -21.78
N ALA A 38 -5.77 -16.60 -20.90
CA ALA A 38 -6.91 -16.95 -20.07
C ALA A 38 -7.33 -15.76 -19.18
N PRO A 39 -8.64 -15.60 -18.85
CA PRO A 39 -9.13 -14.42 -18.11
C PRO A 39 -8.40 -14.16 -16.80
N HIS A 40 -8.06 -15.20 -16.03
CA HIS A 40 -7.33 -15.08 -14.77
C HIS A 40 -5.91 -14.57 -14.95
N ASP A 41 -5.22 -14.95 -16.02
CA ASP A 41 -3.86 -14.49 -16.32
C ASP A 41 -3.85 -13.05 -16.82
N ALA A 42 -4.86 -12.67 -17.62
CA ALA A 42 -5.05 -11.30 -18.05
C ALA A 42 -5.29 -10.36 -16.85
N ILE A 43 -6.09 -10.78 -15.84
CA ILE A 43 -6.26 -9.99 -14.60
C ILE A 43 -4.94 -9.90 -13.84
N ARG A 44 -4.19 -10.99 -13.68
CA ARG A 44 -2.88 -10.97 -13.02
C ARG A 44 -1.88 -10.05 -13.70
N LEU A 45 -1.94 -9.91 -15.02
CA LEU A 45 -1.10 -8.97 -15.75
C LEU A 45 -1.33 -7.51 -15.30
N SER A 46 -2.56 -7.15 -14.86
CA SER A 46 -2.81 -5.83 -14.29
C SER A 46 -2.02 -5.56 -13.01
N ASN A 47 -1.71 -6.61 -12.22
CA ASN A 47 -0.90 -6.46 -11.00
C ASN A 47 0.51 -5.94 -11.31
N PHE A 48 1.06 -6.28 -12.47
CA PHE A 48 2.35 -5.75 -12.90
C PHE A 48 2.35 -4.22 -12.98
N ILE A 49 1.28 -3.61 -13.48
CA ILE A 49 1.15 -2.14 -13.53
C ILE A 49 1.09 -1.57 -12.12
N TRP A 50 0.24 -2.13 -11.24
CA TRP A 50 0.10 -1.66 -9.87
C TRP A 50 1.42 -1.69 -9.10
N ILE A 51 2.14 -2.80 -9.21
CA ILE A 51 3.43 -2.97 -8.52
C ILE A 51 4.52 -2.10 -9.14
N SER A 52 4.59 -1.98 -10.48
CA SER A 52 5.56 -1.10 -11.12
C SER A 52 5.39 0.35 -10.70
N LEU A 53 4.17 0.87 -10.67
CA LEU A 53 3.87 2.23 -10.19
C LEU A 53 4.16 2.39 -8.69
N THR A 54 3.91 1.34 -7.90
CA THR A 54 4.28 1.32 -6.47
C THR A 54 5.80 1.43 -6.29
N LEU A 55 6.59 0.67 -7.05
CA LEU A 55 8.06 0.73 -7.02
C LEU A 55 8.59 2.10 -7.44
N VAL A 56 8.03 2.70 -8.49
CA VAL A 56 8.36 4.07 -8.87
C VAL A 56 8.07 5.04 -7.72
N SER A 57 6.91 4.90 -7.08
CA SER A 57 6.52 5.73 -5.93
C SER A 57 7.47 5.55 -4.75
N ILE A 58 7.90 4.31 -4.44
CA ILE A 58 8.92 3.99 -3.43
C ILE A 58 10.24 4.69 -3.76
N GLY A 59 10.70 4.60 -5.00
CA GLY A 59 11.92 5.26 -5.44
C GLY A 59 11.87 6.78 -5.26
N LEU A 60 10.76 7.41 -5.65
CA LEU A 60 10.54 8.85 -5.54
C LEU A 60 10.46 9.31 -4.07
N MET A 61 9.66 8.63 -3.22
CA MET A 61 9.56 9.02 -1.81
C MET A 61 10.85 8.79 -1.03
N THR A 62 11.57 7.70 -1.34
CA THR A 62 12.87 7.45 -0.69
C THR A 62 13.88 8.52 -1.06
N ARG A 63 13.88 8.96 -2.31
CA ARG A 63 14.71 10.09 -2.76
C ARG A 63 14.38 11.40 -2.03
N GLU A 64 13.09 11.66 -1.75
CA GLU A 64 12.68 12.86 -1.00
C GLU A 64 13.08 12.80 0.49
N LEU A 65 13.17 11.61 1.08
CA LEU A 65 13.47 11.42 2.50
C LEU A 65 14.95 11.24 2.79
N TRP A 66 15.64 10.45 1.98
CA TRP A 66 17.04 10.05 2.21
C TRP A 66 18.04 10.62 1.21
N GLY A 67 17.55 11.13 0.07
CA GLY A 67 18.39 11.62 -1.02
C GLY A 67 18.55 10.62 -2.17
N THR A 68 19.40 10.99 -3.13
CA THR A 68 19.68 10.17 -4.33
C THR A 68 20.43 8.89 -3.96
N GLY A 69 20.11 7.78 -4.66
CA GLY A 69 20.76 6.47 -4.45
C GLY A 69 19.96 5.48 -3.59
N PHE A 70 19.24 5.95 -2.58
CA PHE A 70 18.49 5.07 -1.64
C PHE A 70 17.23 4.43 -2.23
N GLY A 71 16.69 4.98 -3.32
CA GLY A 71 15.45 4.47 -3.93
C GLY A 71 15.57 3.04 -4.41
N ARG A 72 16.71 2.64 -4.97
CA ARG A 72 16.98 1.26 -5.40
C ARG A 72 17.02 0.30 -4.22
N GLN A 73 17.65 0.71 -3.12
CA GLN A 73 17.74 -0.09 -1.91
C GLN A 73 16.34 -0.33 -1.30
N ALA A 74 15.52 0.73 -1.21
CA ALA A 74 14.14 0.61 -0.73
C ALA A 74 13.29 -0.33 -1.61
N GLY A 75 13.41 -0.21 -2.94
CA GLY A 75 12.72 -1.09 -3.87
C GLY A 75 13.14 -2.55 -3.72
N LEU A 76 14.42 -2.82 -3.56
CA LEU A 76 14.93 -4.19 -3.33
C LEU A 76 14.44 -4.78 -2.01
N ILE A 77 14.46 -4.00 -0.90
CA ILE A 77 13.92 -4.46 0.39
C ILE A 77 12.43 -4.74 0.27
N PHE A 78 11.69 -3.89 -0.42
CA PHE A 78 10.26 -4.06 -0.64
C PHE A 78 9.96 -5.34 -1.42
N ILE A 79 10.64 -5.58 -2.55
CA ILE A 79 10.46 -6.79 -3.37
C ILE A 79 10.89 -8.05 -2.61
N ALA A 80 11.96 -7.98 -1.82
CA ALA A 80 12.46 -9.10 -1.02
C ALA A 80 11.60 -9.41 0.21
N SER A 81 10.59 -8.59 0.52
CA SER A 81 9.71 -8.83 1.67
C SER A 81 8.82 -10.04 1.44
N ILE A 82 8.85 -10.99 2.37
CA ILE A 82 8.16 -12.27 2.26
C ILE A 82 6.67 -12.08 1.99
N GLY A 83 6.02 -11.17 2.72
CA GLY A 83 4.60 -10.90 2.55
C GLY A 83 4.22 -10.40 1.16
N LEU A 84 5.10 -9.63 0.48
CA LEU A 84 4.87 -9.22 -0.89
C LEU A 84 4.98 -10.41 -1.85
N ILE A 85 6.03 -11.22 -1.72
CA ILE A 85 6.31 -12.36 -2.60
C ILE A 85 5.11 -13.32 -2.65
N PHE A 86 4.49 -13.60 -1.49
CA PHE A 86 3.36 -14.51 -1.40
C PHE A 86 2.02 -13.92 -1.86
N ASN A 87 1.86 -12.59 -1.83
CA ASN A 87 0.56 -11.96 -2.06
C ASN A 87 0.45 -11.17 -3.37
N VAL A 88 1.57 -10.75 -3.97
CA VAL A 88 1.57 -9.84 -5.14
C VAL A 88 0.87 -10.41 -6.37
N HIS A 89 0.86 -11.72 -6.53
CA HIS A 89 0.25 -12.41 -7.68
C HIS A 89 -1.22 -12.76 -7.48
N THR A 90 -1.78 -12.47 -6.31
CA THR A 90 -3.19 -12.75 -6.01
C THR A 90 -4.11 -11.75 -6.74
N ILE A 91 -5.30 -12.23 -7.15
CA ILE A 91 -6.32 -11.40 -7.79
C ILE A 91 -7.15 -10.75 -6.68
N ARG A 92 -6.63 -9.63 -6.14
CA ARG A 92 -7.24 -8.93 -5.01
C ARG A 92 -7.06 -7.41 -5.09
N PRO A 93 -8.06 -6.63 -4.64
CA PRO A 93 -8.03 -5.16 -4.69
C PRO A 93 -6.98 -4.54 -3.77
N GLU A 94 -6.49 -5.27 -2.77
CA GLU A 94 -5.40 -4.84 -1.88
C GLU A 94 -4.11 -4.54 -2.67
N VAL A 95 -3.90 -5.21 -3.82
CA VAL A 95 -2.75 -4.95 -4.69
C VAL A 95 -2.83 -3.56 -5.33
N SER A 96 -4.01 -3.13 -5.77
CA SER A 96 -4.20 -1.76 -6.28
C SER A 96 -4.19 -0.72 -5.16
N ALA A 97 -4.76 -1.02 -4.00
CA ALA A 97 -4.71 -0.15 -2.82
C ALA A 97 -3.27 0.16 -2.38
N LEU A 98 -2.35 -0.80 -2.54
CA LEU A 98 -0.94 -0.63 -2.23
C LEU A 98 -0.30 0.55 -2.97
N LEU A 99 -0.64 0.76 -4.27
CA LEU A 99 -0.25 1.96 -5.00
C LEU A 99 -0.81 3.22 -4.35
N GLY A 100 -2.07 3.20 -3.94
CA GLY A 100 -2.69 4.35 -3.26
C GLY A 100 -1.96 4.73 -1.98
N PHE A 101 -1.59 3.73 -1.14
CA PHE A 101 -0.78 3.95 0.06
C PHE A 101 0.63 4.47 -0.27
N ALA A 102 1.26 3.97 -1.33
CA ALA A 102 2.57 4.46 -1.77
C ALA A 102 2.52 5.92 -2.23
N LEU A 103 1.48 6.30 -2.99
CA LEU A 103 1.26 7.69 -3.40
C LEU A 103 0.94 8.58 -2.20
N ALA A 104 0.14 8.12 -1.23
CA ALA A 104 -0.15 8.88 -0.03
C ALA A 104 1.13 9.17 0.79
N LEU A 105 1.95 8.16 1.04
CA LEU A 105 3.22 8.32 1.73
C LEU A 105 4.19 9.23 0.94
N TYR A 106 4.22 9.09 -0.38
CA TYR A 106 5.00 9.98 -1.24
C TYR A 106 4.49 11.43 -1.18
N GLY A 107 3.17 11.66 -1.16
CA GLY A 107 2.57 12.98 -0.98
C GLY A 107 3.05 13.65 0.31
N PHE A 108 2.98 12.96 1.45
CA PHE A 108 3.55 13.45 2.71
C PHE A 108 5.06 13.69 2.63
N ALA A 109 5.82 12.81 1.97
CA ALA A 109 7.24 12.99 1.78
C ALA A 109 7.58 14.23 0.94
N LEU A 110 6.80 14.53 -0.08
CA LEU A 110 7.00 15.65 -1.01
C LEU A 110 6.56 17.00 -0.43
N TYR A 111 5.68 17.02 0.57
CA TYR A 111 5.00 18.21 1.10
C TYR A 111 5.92 19.40 1.35
N HIS A 112 7.06 19.20 2.03
CA HIS A 112 7.94 20.31 2.41
C HIS A 112 8.62 20.97 1.22
N ARG A 113 8.83 20.24 0.11
CA ARG A 113 9.51 20.74 -1.08
C ARG A 113 8.56 21.31 -2.12
N ARG A 114 7.43 20.65 -2.35
CA ARG A 114 6.47 21.00 -3.40
C ARG A 114 5.03 20.75 -2.92
N PRO A 115 4.49 21.63 -2.03
CA PRO A 115 3.21 21.39 -1.35
C PRO A 115 2.03 21.18 -2.30
N PHE A 116 1.92 21.96 -3.37
CA PHE A 116 0.81 21.83 -4.34
C PHE A 116 0.85 20.48 -5.07
N ARG A 117 2.00 20.06 -5.58
CA ARG A 117 2.15 18.74 -6.22
C ARG A 117 1.91 17.62 -5.22
N ALA A 118 2.37 17.80 -3.99
CA ALA A 118 2.14 16.87 -2.89
C ALA A 118 0.64 16.67 -2.61
N SER A 119 -0.15 17.77 -2.65
CA SER A 119 -1.61 17.70 -2.47
C SER A 119 -2.27 16.88 -3.56
N LEU A 120 -1.88 17.05 -4.81
CA LEU A 120 -2.41 16.26 -5.93
C LEU A 120 -2.07 14.78 -5.75
N VAL A 121 -0.80 14.47 -5.46
CA VAL A 121 -0.33 13.09 -5.26
C VAL A 121 -1.06 12.41 -4.10
N LEU A 122 -1.23 13.12 -2.96
CA LEU A 122 -1.98 12.61 -1.81
C LEU A 122 -3.45 12.40 -2.17
N GLY A 123 -4.09 13.34 -2.87
CA GLY A 123 -5.48 13.23 -3.30
C GLY A 123 -5.73 12.04 -4.22
N PHE A 124 -4.85 11.81 -5.21
CA PHE A 124 -4.88 10.61 -6.05
C PHE A 124 -4.67 9.33 -5.23
N GLY A 125 -3.71 9.33 -4.27
CA GLY A 125 -3.49 8.20 -3.37
C GLY A 125 -4.75 7.85 -2.57
N ILE A 126 -5.40 8.84 -1.97
CA ILE A 126 -6.66 8.68 -1.22
C ILE A 126 -7.75 8.09 -2.12
N SER A 127 -7.89 8.58 -3.36
CA SER A 127 -8.88 8.09 -4.31
C SER A 127 -8.67 6.62 -4.66
N ILE A 128 -7.42 6.22 -4.93
CA ILE A 128 -7.08 4.82 -5.24
C ILE A 128 -7.34 3.92 -4.04
N ILE A 129 -6.97 4.33 -2.81
CA ILE A 129 -7.25 3.57 -1.60
C ILE A 129 -8.77 3.34 -1.45
N PHE A 130 -9.56 4.42 -1.57
CA PHE A 130 -11.01 4.33 -1.42
C PHE A 130 -11.63 3.44 -2.49
N LEU A 131 -11.30 3.66 -3.76
CA LEU A 131 -11.86 2.93 -4.89
C LEU A 131 -11.35 1.47 -5.01
N SER A 132 -10.38 1.08 -4.17
CA SER A 132 -9.87 -0.30 -4.06
C SER A 132 -10.39 -1.01 -2.82
N ASN A 133 -10.18 -0.41 -1.62
CA ASN A 133 -10.43 -1.06 -0.32
C ASN A 133 -11.58 -0.43 0.48
N GLY A 134 -12.16 0.67 0.01
CA GLY A 134 -13.25 1.35 0.70
C GLY A 134 -12.81 2.29 1.82
N ILE A 135 -13.80 2.69 2.64
CA ILE A 135 -13.67 3.81 3.59
C ILE A 135 -12.73 3.51 4.76
N LEU A 136 -12.70 2.27 5.26
CA LEU A 136 -11.92 1.92 6.46
C LEU A 136 -10.42 2.15 6.23
N SER A 137 -9.93 1.84 5.03
CA SER A 137 -8.51 2.04 4.67
C SER A 137 -8.08 3.51 4.68
N LEU A 138 -9.03 4.47 4.46
CA LEU A 138 -8.75 5.90 4.53
C LEU A 138 -8.44 6.37 5.95
N LEU A 139 -8.94 5.67 6.96
CA LEU A 139 -8.71 6.02 8.36
C LEU A 139 -7.21 6.09 8.68
N SER A 140 -6.39 5.22 8.08
CA SER A 140 -4.93 5.26 8.27
C SER A 140 -4.30 6.55 7.76
N ILE A 141 -4.77 7.08 6.62
CA ILE A 141 -4.28 8.36 6.07
C ILE A 141 -4.75 9.53 6.93
N PHE A 142 -6.00 9.48 7.39
CA PHE A 142 -6.55 10.49 8.30
C PHE A 142 -5.79 10.53 9.63
N ILE A 143 -5.57 9.37 10.27
CA ILE A 143 -4.80 9.27 11.51
C ILE A 143 -3.35 9.77 11.29
N THR A 144 -2.72 9.38 10.17
CA THR A 144 -1.38 9.88 9.84
C THR A 144 -1.37 11.40 9.73
N SER A 145 -2.35 12.00 9.04
CA SER A 145 -2.42 13.45 8.90
C SER A 145 -2.62 14.17 10.24
N LEU A 146 -3.39 13.58 11.16
CA LEU A 146 -3.58 14.11 12.51
C LEU A 146 -2.32 13.96 13.37
N THR A 147 -1.69 12.78 13.35
CA THR A 147 -0.48 12.52 14.16
C THR A 147 0.69 13.40 13.75
N LEU A 148 0.82 13.75 12.48
CA LEU A 148 1.83 14.69 12.02
C LEU A 148 1.66 16.09 12.59
N LEU A 149 0.44 16.53 12.96
CA LEU A 149 0.20 17.83 13.62
C LEU A 149 0.81 17.93 15.02
N PHE A 150 1.10 16.81 15.69
CA PHE A 150 1.84 16.82 16.97
C PHE A 150 3.29 17.26 16.79
N ILE A 151 3.84 17.19 15.57
CA ILE A 151 5.20 17.61 15.28
C ILE A 151 5.20 19.08 14.81
N LYS A 152 5.98 19.93 15.49
CA LYS A 152 6.05 21.37 15.24
C LYS A 152 6.30 21.71 13.75
N GLN A 153 7.09 20.90 13.04
CA GLN A 153 7.44 21.13 11.62
C GLN A 153 6.24 21.06 10.67
N TRP A 154 5.16 20.35 11.06
CA TRP A 154 3.95 20.18 10.25
C TRP A 154 2.84 21.15 10.66
N ARG A 155 2.90 21.76 11.85
CA ARG A 155 1.88 22.67 12.38
C ARG A 155 2.00 24.07 11.75
N ASN A 156 1.56 24.20 10.50
CA ASN A 156 1.57 25.48 9.79
C ASN A 156 0.36 25.61 8.83
N LYS A 157 0.01 26.86 8.45
CA LYS A 157 -1.13 27.14 7.56
C LYS A 157 -1.05 26.40 6.21
N ARG A 158 0.17 26.19 5.69
CA ARG A 158 0.37 25.48 4.42
C ARG A 158 0.00 24.00 4.52
N TYR A 159 0.13 23.40 5.69
CA TYR A 159 -0.24 22.01 5.91
C TYR A 159 -1.77 21.82 5.88
N TYR A 160 -2.52 22.73 6.50
CA TYR A 160 -3.99 22.68 6.43
C TYR A 160 -4.47 22.85 4.98
N LEU A 161 -3.87 23.78 4.22
CA LEU A 161 -4.16 23.94 2.81
C LEU A 161 -3.80 22.70 1.98
N PHE A 162 -2.67 22.06 2.27
CA PHE A 162 -2.27 20.79 1.68
C PHE A 162 -3.32 19.71 1.90
N CYS A 163 -3.77 19.50 3.13
CA CYS A 163 -4.82 18.55 3.46
C CYS A 163 -6.16 18.90 2.76
N LEU A 164 -6.55 20.18 2.75
CA LEU A 164 -7.77 20.65 2.10
C LEU A 164 -7.77 20.37 0.60
N ILE A 165 -6.70 20.75 -0.11
CA ILE A 165 -6.59 20.51 -1.55
C ILE A 165 -6.57 19.01 -1.84
N SER A 166 -5.86 18.21 -1.03
CA SER A 166 -5.85 16.74 -1.20
C SER A 166 -7.24 16.14 -1.05
N SER A 167 -8.03 16.63 -0.06
CA SER A 167 -9.41 16.19 0.14
C SER A 167 -10.31 16.58 -1.02
N ILE A 168 -10.17 17.79 -1.57
CA ILE A 168 -10.94 18.24 -2.74
C ILE A 168 -10.63 17.36 -3.96
N VAL A 169 -9.35 17.10 -4.23
CA VAL A 169 -8.94 16.21 -5.32
C VAL A 169 -9.49 14.80 -5.12
N ALA A 170 -9.40 14.26 -3.91
CA ALA A 170 -9.94 12.94 -3.62
C ALA A 170 -11.46 12.89 -3.82
N LEU A 171 -12.19 13.86 -3.28
CA LEU A 171 -13.65 13.93 -3.41
C LEU A 171 -14.08 14.09 -4.87
N SER A 172 -13.39 14.88 -5.68
CA SER A 172 -13.73 15.05 -7.10
C SER A 172 -13.65 13.74 -7.91
N ILE A 173 -12.78 12.81 -7.50
CA ILE A 173 -12.62 11.49 -8.14
C ILE A 173 -13.58 10.45 -7.55
N ILE A 174 -13.82 10.50 -6.25
CA ILE A 174 -14.65 9.53 -5.53
C ILE A 174 -16.14 9.79 -5.74
N SER A 175 -16.57 11.07 -5.71
CA SER A 175 -17.99 11.45 -5.71
C SER A 175 -18.78 10.96 -6.93
N PRO A 176 -18.25 10.91 -8.17
CA PRO A 176 -19.02 10.40 -9.31
C PRO A 176 -19.42 8.94 -9.13
N TRP A 177 -18.50 8.10 -8.61
CA TRP A 177 -18.82 6.70 -8.38
C TRP A 177 -19.85 6.52 -7.25
N VAL A 178 -19.66 7.23 -6.14
CA VAL A 178 -20.58 7.18 -4.98
C VAL A 178 -21.98 7.62 -5.41
N TYR A 179 -22.07 8.71 -6.17
CA TYR A 179 -23.34 9.22 -6.72
C TYR A 179 -24.02 8.20 -7.65
N LEU A 180 -23.28 7.61 -8.58
CA LEU A 180 -23.81 6.59 -9.48
C LEU A 180 -24.30 5.35 -8.74
N LEU A 181 -23.53 4.88 -7.73
CA LEU A 181 -23.90 3.73 -6.91
C LEU A 181 -25.18 4.00 -6.13
N TYR A 182 -25.28 5.16 -5.48
CA TYR A 182 -26.46 5.58 -4.72
C TYR A 182 -27.72 5.63 -5.59
N ASN A 183 -27.64 6.23 -6.78
CA ASN A 183 -28.77 6.35 -7.67
C ASN A 183 -29.18 5.03 -8.35
N SER A 184 -28.21 4.15 -8.63
CA SER A 184 -28.49 2.89 -9.31
C SER A 184 -29.02 1.81 -8.36
N ASN A 185 -28.50 1.74 -7.13
CA ASN A 185 -28.81 0.69 -6.15
C ASN A 185 -28.65 1.19 -4.71
N PRO A 186 -29.64 1.94 -4.15
CA PRO A 186 -29.52 2.49 -2.79
C PRO A 186 -29.32 1.42 -1.72
N GLU A 187 -29.99 0.26 -1.84
CA GLU A 187 -29.90 -0.84 -0.89
C GLU A 187 -28.47 -1.41 -0.81
N ILE A 188 -27.83 -1.60 -1.97
CA ILE A 188 -26.44 -2.05 -2.05
C ILE A 188 -25.50 -1.01 -1.43
N PHE A 189 -25.73 0.28 -1.66
CA PHE A 189 -24.97 1.36 -1.08
C PHE A 189 -25.02 1.34 0.46
N PHE A 190 -26.23 1.28 1.03
CA PHE A 190 -26.39 1.23 2.48
C PHE A 190 -25.85 -0.06 3.09
N SER A 191 -26.05 -1.22 2.44
CA SER A 191 -25.48 -2.49 2.89
C SER A 191 -23.95 -2.48 2.91
N TRP A 192 -23.33 -1.81 1.92
CA TRP A 192 -21.88 -1.67 1.85
C TRP A 192 -21.32 -0.76 2.97
N ILE A 193 -21.98 0.37 3.26
CA ILE A 193 -21.56 1.26 4.36
C ILE A 193 -21.73 0.57 5.71
N ASN A 194 -22.83 -0.16 5.91
CA ASN A 194 -23.14 -0.81 7.19
C ASN A 194 -22.31 -2.09 7.43
N LYS A 195 -21.52 -2.55 6.46
CA LYS A 195 -20.61 -3.72 6.63
C LYS A 195 -19.42 -3.48 7.56
N VAL A 196 -19.27 -2.29 8.12
CA VAL A 196 -18.25 -2.03 9.14
C VAL A 196 -18.68 -2.74 10.45
N ASN A 197 -18.31 -4.01 10.55
CA ASN A 197 -18.56 -4.81 11.75
C ASN A 197 -17.70 -4.32 12.92
N ALA A 198 -18.22 -4.47 14.14
CA ALA A 198 -17.46 -4.14 15.34
C ALA A 198 -16.23 -5.08 15.48
N PRO A 199 -15.04 -4.56 15.78
CA PRO A 199 -13.84 -5.36 15.99
C PRO A 199 -13.97 -6.21 17.26
N ASN A 200 -13.51 -7.47 17.21
CA ASN A 200 -13.55 -8.40 18.35
C ASN A 200 -12.27 -8.36 19.21
N GLY A 201 -11.26 -7.54 18.83
CA GLY A 201 -10.01 -7.41 19.56
C GLY A 201 -8.95 -8.48 19.26
N GLU A 202 -9.32 -9.59 18.64
CA GLU A 202 -8.39 -10.65 18.23
C GLU A 202 -7.53 -10.23 17.01
N GLU A 203 -8.03 -9.27 16.23
CA GLU A 203 -7.43 -8.78 15.00
C GLU A 203 -6.05 -8.17 15.24
N PHE A 204 -5.91 -7.38 16.31
CA PHE A 204 -4.63 -6.74 16.64
C PHE A 204 -3.53 -7.76 16.90
N PHE A 205 -3.80 -8.78 17.73
CA PHE A 205 -2.83 -9.84 18.05
C PHE A 205 -2.47 -10.66 16.81
N PHE A 206 -3.44 -10.94 15.93
CA PHE A 206 -3.17 -11.61 14.66
C PHE A 206 -2.14 -10.85 13.83
N TYR A 207 -2.34 -9.54 13.63
CA TYR A 207 -1.44 -8.73 12.84
C TYR A 207 -0.05 -8.58 13.47
N ILE A 208 0.05 -8.40 14.78
CA ILE A 208 1.34 -8.33 15.50
C ILE A 208 2.10 -9.66 15.38
N LYS A 209 1.42 -10.80 15.57
CA LYS A 209 2.03 -12.13 15.45
C LYS A 209 2.61 -12.37 14.06
N ASN A 210 1.90 -11.93 13.03
CA ASN A 210 2.32 -12.14 11.64
C ASN A 210 3.30 -11.07 11.14
N LEU A 211 3.43 -9.93 11.83
CA LEU A 211 4.19 -8.78 11.36
C LEU A 211 5.65 -9.11 11.04
N LEU A 212 6.34 -9.85 11.93
CA LEU A 212 7.78 -10.11 11.82
C LEU A 212 8.11 -10.92 10.55
N TRP A 213 7.44 -12.03 10.34
CA TRP A 213 7.73 -12.88 9.18
C TRP A 213 7.23 -12.24 7.87
N PHE A 214 6.05 -11.63 7.90
CA PHE A 214 5.45 -11.01 6.72
C PHE A 214 6.30 -9.86 6.18
N THR A 215 6.88 -9.05 7.08
CA THR A 215 7.66 -7.88 6.69
C THR A 215 9.17 -8.10 6.67
N TRP A 216 9.62 -9.35 6.88
CA TRP A 216 11.04 -9.67 6.76
C TRP A 216 11.54 -9.43 5.33
N PRO A 217 12.72 -8.78 5.07
CA PRO A 217 13.68 -8.24 6.06
C PRO A 217 13.45 -6.76 6.44
N ALA A 218 12.37 -6.13 5.96
CA ALA A 218 12.15 -4.69 6.14
C ALA A 218 12.03 -4.27 7.62
N LEU A 219 11.27 -5.02 8.45
CA LEU A 219 11.04 -4.66 9.85
C LEU A 219 12.30 -4.67 10.70
N PRO A 220 13.16 -5.70 10.72
CA PRO A 220 14.41 -5.65 11.47
C PRO A 220 15.30 -4.48 11.09
N LEU A 221 15.41 -4.15 9.82
CA LEU A 221 16.16 -3.00 9.33
C LEU A 221 15.52 -1.68 9.76
N PHE A 222 14.19 -1.57 9.72
CA PHE A 222 13.46 -0.42 10.23
C PHE A 222 13.70 -0.20 11.73
N ILE A 223 13.60 -1.26 12.54
CA ILE A 223 13.89 -1.20 13.99
C ILE A 223 15.33 -0.74 14.21
N PHE A 224 16.28 -1.27 13.45
CA PHE A 224 17.68 -0.83 13.54
C PHE A 224 17.83 0.68 13.28
N VAL A 225 17.16 1.22 12.27
CA VAL A 225 17.16 2.66 11.96
C VAL A 225 16.53 3.46 13.10
N LEU A 226 15.45 2.98 13.70
CA LEU A 226 14.80 3.63 14.86
C LEU A 226 15.74 3.69 16.06
N ILE A 227 16.39 2.56 16.40
CA ILE A 227 17.34 2.49 17.52
C ILE A 227 18.52 3.44 17.29
N LYS A 228 19.06 3.51 16.09
CA LYS A 228 20.17 4.42 15.77
C LYS A 228 19.81 5.90 15.89
N ASN A 229 18.55 6.25 15.66
CA ASN A 229 18.07 7.62 15.62
C ASN A 229 17.08 7.96 16.76
N TYR A 230 17.05 7.16 17.84
CA TYR A 230 16.02 7.26 18.89
C TYR A 230 15.91 8.66 19.51
N ARG A 231 17.04 9.38 19.66
CA ARG A 231 17.05 10.75 20.21
C ARG A 231 16.45 11.80 19.28
N ASN A 232 16.45 11.53 17.96
CA ASN A 232 16.07 12.49 16.94
C ASN A 232 14.82 12.07 16.15
N ILE A 233 14.04 11.09 16.65
CA ILE A 233 12.87 10.54 15.96
C ILE A 233 11.92 11.67 15.50
N PHE A 234 11.57 12.60 16.39
CA PHE A 234 10.63 13.69 16.09
C PHE A 234 11.23 14.82 15.25
N GLN A 235 12.56 14.91 15.18
CA GLN A 235 13.25 15.97 14.41
C GLN A 235 13.46 15.56 12.95
N LEU A 236 13.70 14.27 12.70
CA LEU A 236 14.04 13.74 11.39
C LEU A 236 12.81 13.24 10.65
N LYS A 237 12.36 13.98 9.64
CA LYS A 237 11.21 13.63 8.80
C LYS A 237 11.31 12.22 8.23
N LYS A 238 12.50 11.81 7.81
CA LYS A 238 12.81 10.48 7.27
C LYS A 238 12.59 9.33 8.27
N ILE A 239 12.40 9.64 9.55
CA ILE A 239 12.14 8.67 10.62
C ILE A 239 10.68 8.74 11.09
N HIS A 240 10.21 9.96 11.50
CA HIS A 240 8.88 10.08 12.08
C HIS A 240 7.76 9.83 11.06
N LEU A 241 7.93 10.22 9.80
CA LEU A 241 6.90 10.01 8.80
C LEU A 241 6.61 8.52 8.55
N PRO A 242 7.61 7.65 8.23
CA PRO A 242 7.37 6.22 8.12
C PRO A 242 6.85 5.59 9.42
N LEU A 243 7.33 6.03 10.59
CA LEU A 243 6.89 5.52 11.88
C LEU A 243 5.40 5.78 12.12
N PHE A 244 4.95 7.03 11.98
CA PHE A 244 3.55 7.37 12.21
C PHE A 244 2.63 6.75 11.16
N PHE A 245 3.08 6.68 9.92
CA PHE A 245 2.33 6.01 8.87
C PHE A 245 2.14 4.51 9.18
N SER A 246 3.18 3.84 9.67
CA SER A 246 3.12 2.43 10.07
C SER A 246 2.16 2.21 11.25
N ILE A 247 2.25 3.06 12.29
CA ILE A 247 1.38 2.97 13.46
C ILE A 247 -0.08 3.20 13.05
N SER A 248 -0.34 4.17 12.17
CA SER A 248 -1.69 4.47 11.68
C SER A 248 -2.28 3.29 10.90
N ILE A 249 -1.47 2.60 10.09
CA ILE A 249 -1.90 1.39 9.38
C ILE A 249 -2.25 0.28 10.38
N LEU A 250 -1.34 -0.03 11.34
CA LEU A 250 -1.59 -1.06 12.34
C LEU A 250 -2.83 -0.78 13.18
N PHE A 251 -3.03 0.47 13.58
CA PHE A 251 -4.24 0.88 14.29
C PHE A 251 -5.50 0.67 13.44
N THR A 252 -5.47 1.05 12.16
CA THR A 252 -6.62 0.83 11.27
C THR A 252 -6.90 -0.65 11.06
N LEU A 253 -5.86 -1.48 10.96
CA LEU A 253 -6.00 -2.93 10.82
C LEU A 253 -6.64 -3.56 12.06
N SER A 254 -6.37 -3.03 13.27
CA SER A 254 -7.01 -3.51 14.49
C SER A 254 -8.52 -3.23 14.56
N LEU A 255 -9.02 -2.36 13.70
CA LEU A 255 -10.44 -2.05 13.57
C LEU A 255 -11.14 -2.84 12.45
N ASN A 256 -10.39 -3.64 11.69
CA ASN A 256 -10.92 -4.37 10.54
C ASN A 256 -11.39 -5.75 10.97
N ALA A 257 -12.70 -5.98 10.96
CA ALA A 257 -13.28 -7.26 11.33
C ALA A 257 -12.89 -8.44 10.40
N LYS A 258 -12.40 -8.17 9.19
CA LYS A 258 -11.91 -9.18 8.26
C LYS A 258 -10.41 -9.39 8.44
N ILE A 259 -10.06 -10.43 9.19
CA ILE A 259 -8.68 -10.83 9.43
C ILE A 259 -8.11 -11.48 8.15
N ASP A 260 -7.13 -10.83 7.52
CA ASP A 260 -6.39 -11.39 6.38
C ASP A 260 -4.96 -10.84 6.35
N GLN A 261 -3.98 -11.70 6.12
CA GLN A 261 -2.57 -11.33 6.07
C GLN A 261 -2.25 -10.32 4.96
N ILE A 262 -2.97 -10.34 3.85
CA ILE A 262 -2.78 -9.42 2.72
C ILE A 262 -2.98 -7.96 3.15
N ASN A 263 -3.80 -7.70 4.16
CA ASN A 263 -4.02 -6.36 4.71
C ASN A 263 -2.75 -5.73 5.32
N LEU A 264 -1.71 -6.54 5.61
CA LEU A 264 -0.40 -6.06 6.06
C LEU A 264 0.46 -5.49 4.92
N MET A 265 0.11 -5.70 3.63
CA MET A 265 0.94 -5.22 2.51
C MET A 265 1.30 -3.73 2.58
N PRO A 266 0.40 -2.79 2.93
CA PRO A 266 0.73 -1.37 2.98
C PRO A 266 1.84 -1.02 3.98
N ILE A 267 2.04 -1.81 5.04
CA ILE A 267 3.07 -1.54 6.06
C ILE A 267 4.50 -1.80 5.53
N LEU A 268 4.62 -2.59 4.46
CA LEU A 268 5.90 -2.82 3.79
C LEU A 268 6.49 -1.52 3.22
N LEU A 269 5.63 -0.57 2.82
CA LEU A 269 6.05 0.70 2.23
C LEU A 269 6.90 1.55 3.20
N PRO A 270 6.36 1.97 4.37
CA PRO A 270 7.13 2.77 5.29
C PRO A 270 8.35 2.02 5.85
N PHE A 271 8.24 0.70 6.08
CA PHE A 271 9.37 -0.09 6.56
C PHE A 271 10.50 -0.14 5.55
N SER A 272 10.22 -0.43 4.29
CA SER A 272 11.25 -0.51 3.23
C SER A 272 11.92 0.84 2.98
N VAL A 273 11.14 1.92 3.00
CA VAL A 273 11.66 3.27 2.81
C VAL A 273 12.57 3.72 3.95
N ALA A 274 12.17 3.46 5.19
CA ALA A 274 13.01 3.80 6.35
C ALA A 274 14.22 2.87 6.45
N ALA A 275 14.05 1.58 6.18
CA ALA A 275 15.12 0.59 6.19
C ALA A 275 16.25 0.91 5.21
N ALA A 276 15.93 1.48 4.04
CA ALA A 276 16.94 1.85 3.05
C ALA A 276 18.02 2.77 3.62
N GLY A 277 17.65 3.72 4.50
CA GLY A 277 18.61 4.60 5.15
C GLY A 277 19.48 3.93 6.23
N GLY A 278 19.21 2.68 6.57
CA GLY A 278 19.99 1.91 7.53
C GLY A 278 21.05 1.01 6.89
N ILE A 279 20.94 0.73 5.60
CA ILE A 279 21.83 -0.24 4.93
C ILE A 279 23.31 0.16 5.05
N ASP A 280 23.61 1.44 4.77
CA ASP A 280 24.98 1.94 4.82
C ASP A 280 25.57 1.99 6.26
N LEU A 281 24.70 1.87 7.28
CA LEU A 281 25.08 1.85 8.68
C LEU A 281 25.29 0.43 9.23
N LEU A 282 24.99 -0.61 8.44
CA LEU A 282 25.16 -2.01 8.83
C LEU A 282 26.63 -2.37 8.98
N ARG A 283 26.94 -3.18 10.00
CA ARG A 283 28.25 -3.83 10.12
C ARG A 283 28.42 -4.81 8.95
N ARG A 284 29.69 -5.09 8.57
CA ARG A 284 30.02 -6.02 7.48
C ARG A 284 29.28 -7.36 7.56
N SER A 285 29.23 -7.94 8.77
CA SER A 285 28.53 -9.22 9.02
C SER A 285 27.02 -9.14 8.73
N SER A 286 26.36 -8.07 9.19
CA SER A 286 24.91 -7.88 8.94
C SER A 286 24.62 -7.56 7.48
N ALA A 287 25.47 -6.79 6.82
CA ALA A 287 25.36 -6.52 5.38
C ALA A 287 25.57 -7.81 4.56
N SER A 288 26.53 -8.66 4.95
CA SER A 288 26.76 -9.97 4.33
C SER A 288 25.56 -10.90 4.52
N ALA A 289 24.99 -10.95 5.72
CA ALA A 289 23.78 -11.74 5.98
C ALA A 289 22.58 -11.28 5.13
N LEU A 290 22.39 -9.98 4.97
CA LEU A 290 21.34 -9.43 4.08
C LEU A 290 21.57 -9.79 2.61
N ASN A 291 22.81 -9.72 2.15
CA ASN A 291 23.17 -10.13 0.78
C ASN A 291 22.91 -11.63 0.56
N TRP A 292 23.33 -12.47 1.51
CA TRP A 292 23.04 -13.91 1.45
C TRP A 292 21.56 -14.21 1.48
N PHE A 293 20.77 -13.51 2.29
CA PHE A 293 19.32 -13.63 2.29
C PHE A 293 18.74 -13.28 0.91
N GLY A 294 19.18 -12.17 0.30
CA GLY A 294 18.76 -11.80 -1.04
C GLY A 294 19.10 -12.86 -2.08
N ILE A 295 20.34 -13.36 -2.09
CA ILE A 295 20.79 -14.41 -3.01
C ILE A 295 19.96 -15.69 -2.84
N LEU A 296 19.71 -16.12 -1.60
CA LEU A 296 18.94 -17.34 -1.32
C LEU A 296 17.48 -17.17 -1.76
N ILE A 297 16.83 -16.07 -1.41
CA ILE A 297 15.42 -15.82 -1.77
C ILE A 297 15.26 -15.74 -3.29
N PHE A 298 16.01 -14.85 -3.96
CA PHE A 298 15.86 -14.68 -5.39
C PHE A 298 16.34 -15.88 -6.18
N GLY A 299 17.41 -16.56 -5.73
CA GLY A 299 17.91 -17.79 -6.33
C GLY A 299 16.92 -18.94 -6.19
N PHE A 300 16.34 -19.14 -5.00
CA PHE A 300 15.35 -20.19 -4.75
C PHE A 300 14.07 -20.00 -5.57
N PHE A 301 13.49 -18.78 -5.55
CA PHE A 301 12.30 -18.51 -6.34
C PHE A 301 12.59 -18.53 -7.84
N GLY A 302 13.75 -18.04 -8.27
CA GLY A 302 14.20 -18.16 -9.66
C GLY A 302 14.29 -19.62 -10.10
N PHE A 303 14.90 -20.47 -9.27
CA PHE A 303 14.98 -21.91 -9.52
C PHE A 303 13.60 -22.58 -9.62
N ILE A 304 12.70 -22.27 -8.69
CA ILE A 304 11.32 -22.81 -8.72
C ILE A 304 10.59 -22.40 -10.00
N ILE A 305 10.65 -21.13 -10.39
CA ILE A 305 9.99 -20.63 -11.59
C ILE A 305 10.50 -21.37 -12.83
N TRP A 306 11.82 -21.49 -12.99
CA TRP A 306 12.42 -22.20 -14.11
C TRP A 306 12.12 -23.69 -14.11
N PHE A 307 12.15 -24.33 -12.93
CA PHE A 307 11.81 -25.75 -12.79
C PHE A 307 10.37 -26.04 -13.22
N PHE A 308 9.39 -25.27 -12.74
CA PHE A 308 7.99 -25.46 -13.15
C PHE A 308 7.75 -25.06 -14.61
N TRP A 309 8.46 -24.08 -15.13
CA TRP A 309 8.37 -23.71 -16.53
C TRP A 309 8.85 -24.85 -17.43
N PHE A 310 10.00 -25.45 -17.14
CA PHE A 310 10.48 -26.62 -17.86
C PHE A 310 9.53 -27.81 -17.73
N ALA A 311 9.01 -28.11 -16.53
CA ALA A 311 8.05 -29.17 -16.30
C ALA A 311 6.71 -28.99 -17.02
N ALA A 312 6.33 -27.74 -17.36
CA ALA A 312 5.12 -27.44 -18.10
C ALA A 312 5.28 -27.54 -19.63
N ILE A 313 6.52 -27.55 -20.15
CA ILE A 313 6.82 -27.66 -21.57
C ILE A 313 7.10 -29.12 -21.98
N THR A 314 7.56 -29.96 -21.04
CA THR A 314 7.77 -31.41 -21.24
C THR A 314 6.50 -32.19 -20.95
#